data_e2e743834d36858c9c4fb2084f8a061b
#
_entry.id   e2e743834d36858c9c4fb2084f8a061b
#
_cell.length_a   1.000
_cell.length_b   1.000
_cell.length_c   1.000
_cell.angle_alpha   90.00
_cell.angle_beta   90.00
_cell.angle_gamma   90.00
#
_symmetry.space_group_name_H-M   'P 1'
#
loop_
_entity.id
_entity.type
_entity.pdbx_description
1 polymer ?
#
loop_
_entity_poly.entity_id
_entity_poly.type
_entity_poly.pdbx_seq_one_letter_code
_entity_poly.pdbx_strand_id
1 'polypeptide(L)'
;MSQATGAAPLVADAHNDLLMACLHRRERGVLDPFGDDWLPGLREGGVIFQVLPIFTEEQFVGEGALRRSLEMIDVARDIASMHSAEVGLVEDAGDIDSVIDSGRIALLVALEGAEPIGSSPSMFETMWRLGVRMASLTWNRRTMMADGVGESDTGGGLTSLGIDSIAEMERLGMILDVSHLSAAGLASVDRVAKRPYVATHSSCRLLCDHPRNLSDDQISMTAQSGGFIGINSFGPFIDTVAPTIERYVDHVEHAMELAGSEKVCIGADFIEDLVRFVDPILGKVLVRPEDLAP
;
A
#
# COMPACT_ATOMS: atom_id res chain seq x y z
N MET A 1 12.43 -27.31 -25.25
CA MET A 1 12.47 -25.98 -24.63
C MET A 1 11.89 -25.02 -25.64
N SER A 2 10.61 -24.72 -25.54
CA SER A 2 9.94 -23.70 -26.37
C SER A 2 10.31 -22.34 -25.86
N GLN A 3 10.96 -21.52 -26.66
CA GLN A 3 11.12 -20.10 -26.37
C GLN A 3 9.71 -19.49 -26.45
N ALA A 4 9.17 -19.10 -25.31
CA ALA A 4 8.00 -18.24 -25.25
C ALA A 4 8.43 -16.85 -25.77
N THR A 5 8.15 -16.57 -27.03
CA THR A 5 8.17 -15.23 -27.61
C THR A 5 6.89 -14.50 -27.16
N GLY A 6 6.72 -14.34 -25.86
CA GLY A 6 5.63 -13.55 -25.28
C GLY A 6 6.11 -12.13 -25.00
N ALA A 7 5.23 -11.14 -25.18
CA ALA A 7 5.44 -9.80 -24.64
C ALA A 7 5.76 -9.93 -23.13
N ALA A 8 6.61 -9.04 -22.60
CA ALA A 8 6.87 -9.00 -21.16
C ALA A 8 5.54 -8.91 -20.39
N PRO A 9 5.39 -9.59 -19.26
CA PRO A 9 4.17 -9.49 -18.47
C PRO A 9 3.93 -8.03 -18.06
N LEU A 10 2.67 -7.59 -18.12
CA LEU A 10 2.27 -6.29 -17.61
C LEU A 10 1.95 -6.45 -16.12
N VAL A 11 2.59 -5.65 -15.27
CA VAL A 11 2.48 -5.76 -13.82
C VAL A 11 1.81 -4.51 -13.27
N ALA A 12 0.76 -4.70 -12.45
CA ALA A 12 0.19 -3.68 -11.59
C ALA A 12 0.58 -4.00 -10.14
N ASP A 13 1.31 -3.09 -9.50
CA ASP A 13 1.72 -3.20 -8.11
C ASP A 13 0.91 -2.23 -7.25
N ALA A 14 0.12 -2.78 -6.34
CA ALA A 14 -0.81 -2.04 -5.51
C ALA A 14 -0.15 -1.41 -4.27
N HIS A 15 1.13 -1.69 -3.99
CA HIS A 15 1.82 -1.13 -2.82
C HIS A 15 3.33 -1.31 -2.87
N ASN A 16 4.08 -0.20 -2.79
CA ASN A 16 5.53 -0.23 -2.64
C ASN A 16 6.07 1.08 -2.06
N ASP A 17 6.80 1.02 -0.97
CA ASP A 17 7.26 2.16 -0.12
C ASP A 17 8.36 3.02 -0.73
N LEU A 18 8.44 3.09 -2.05
CA LEU A 18 9.51 3.83 -2.74
C LEU A 18 9.55 5.34 -2.44
N LEU A 19 8.41 5.97 -2.08
CA LEU A 19 8.42 7.40 -1.73
C LEU A 19 9.24 7.68 -0.47
N MET A 20 9.07 6.86 0.56
CA MET A 20 9.83 6.98 1.80
C MET A 20 11.31 6.73 1.54
N ALA A 21 11.66 5.69 0.78
CA ALA A 21 13.05 5.41 0.39
C ALA A 21 13.66 6.58 -0.39
N CYS A 22 12.95 7.14 -1.36
CA CYS A 22 13.40 8.31 -2.13
C CYS A 22 13.61 9.53 -1.24
N LEU A 23 12.68 9.82 -0.32
CA LEU A 23 12.81 10.96 0.60
C LEU A 23 14.06 10.80 1.48
N HIS A 24 14.26 9.64 2.10
CA HIS A 24 15.46 9.36 2.91
C HIS A 24 16.78 9.50 2.13
N ARG A 25 16.78 9.10 0.86
CA ARG A 25 17.95 9.27 -0.02
C ARG A 25 18.20 10.75 -0.35
N ARG A 26 17.14 11.52 -0.61
CA ARG A 26 17.23 12.98 -0.84
C ARG A 26 17.76 13.71 0.38
N GLU A 27 17.32 13.38 1.57
CA GLU A 27 17.84 13.92 2.84
C GLU A 27 19.33 13.66 3.02
N ARG A 28 19.90 12.67 2.33
CA ARG A 28 21.32 12.34 2.28
C ARG A 28 22.07 12.90 1.07
N GLY A 29 21.41 13.75 0.29
CA GLY A 29 22.01 14.46 -0.84
C GLY A 29 21.98 13.73 -2.18
N VAL A 30 21.26 12.61 -2.32
CA VAL A 30 21.01 11.98 -3.62
C VAL A 30 19.99 12.80 -4.38
N LEU A 31 20.34 13.20 -5.62
CA LEU A 31 19.52 14.13 -6.41
C LEU A 31 18.32 13.44 -7.07
N ASP A 32 18.50 12.22 -7.53
CA ASP A 32 17.47 11.46 -8.26
C ASP A 32 17.42 10.00 -7.82
N PRO A 33 16.98 9.73 -6.58
CA PRO A 33 16.94 8.36 -6.10
C PRO A 33 15.91 7.47 -6.82
N PHE A 34 14.87 8.04 -7.41
CA PHE A 34 13.90 7.28 -8.20
C PHE A 34 14.52 6.79 -9.51
N GLY A 35 15.18 7.68 -10.27
CA GLY A 35 15.84 7.32 -11.51
C GLY A 35 17.01 6.37 -11.31
N ASP A 36 17.77 6.52 -10.21
CA ASP A 36 18.95 5.71 -9.92
C ASP A 36 18.60 4.30 -9.39
N ASP A 37 17.61 4.19 -8.49
CA ASP A 37 17.38 2.97 -7.71
C ASP A 37 16.12 2.21 -8.15
N TRP A 38 15.04 2.90 -8.62
CA TRP A 38 13.73 2.29 -8.82
C TRP A 38 13.30 2.15 -10.27
N LEU A 39 13.42 3.20 -11.07
CA LEU A 39 12.90 3.22 -12.44
C LEU A 39 13.43 2.08 -13.32
N PRO A 40 14.74 1.72 -13.28
CA PRO A 40 15.24 0.59 -14.04
C PRO A 40 14.57 -0.73 -13.69
N GLY A 41 14.41 -1.02 -12.39
CA GLY A 41 13.75 -2.24 -11.89
C GLY A 41 12.26 -2.31 -12.26
N LEU A 42 11.54 -1.19 -12.13
CA LEU A 42 10.13 -1.11 -12.54
C LEU A 42 9.97 -1.41 -14.03
N ARG A 43 10.86 -0.87 -14.88
CA ARG A 43 10.87 -1.13 -16.32
C ARG A 43 11.21 -2.59 -16.65
N GLU A 44 12.25 -3.14 -16.03
CA GLU A 44 12.66 -4.53 -16.23
C GLU A 44 11.56 -5.51 -15.78
N GLY A 45 10.90 -5.19 -14.65
CA GLY A 45 9.76 -5.96 -14.11
C GLY A 45 8.47 -5.83 -14.91
N GLY A 46 8.41 -4.96 -15.92
CA GLY A 46 7.20 -4.75 -16.72
C GLY A 46 6.09 -4.03 -15.96
N VAL A 47 6.42 -3.23 -14.96
CA VAL A 47 5.45 -2.47 -14.17
C VAL A 47 4.84 -1.35 -15.04
N ILE A 48 3.53 -1.33 -15.13
CA ILE A 48 2.74 -0.33 -15.85
C ILE A 48 1.92 0.56 -14.91
N PHE A 49 1.66 0.08 -13.71
CA PHE A 49 0.92 0.79 -12.66
C PHE A 49 1.57 0.54 -11.30
N GLN A 50 1.77 1.61 -10.53
CA GLN A 50 2.39 1.55 -9.21
C GLN A 50 1.65 2.44 -8.22
N VAL A 51 1.19 1.89 -7.11
CA VAL A 51 0.73 2.68 -5.98
C VAL A 51 1.92 3.12 -5.14
N LEU A 52 1.93 4.39 -4.78
CA LEU A 52 2.95 5.06 -3.99
C LEU A 52 2.40 5.39 -2.60
N PRO A 53 2.54 4.53 -1.60
CA PRO A 53 2.09 4.81 -0.25
C PRO A 53 2.92 5.91 0.41
N ILE A 54 2.27 6.69 1.24
CA ILE A 54 2.83 7.65 2.17
C ILE A 54 2.65 7.06 3.56
N PHE A 55 3.70 6.46 4.09
CA PHE A 55 3.77 5.91 5.44
C PHE A 55 4.31 6.97 6.42
N THR A 56 3.73 7.03 7.61
CA THR A 56 4.24 7.89 8.69
C THR A 56 5.12 7.09 9.63
N GLU A 57 6.43 7.33 9.58
CA GLU A 57 7.40 6.68 10.47
C GLU A 57 7.13 7.05 11.94
N GLU A 58 7.45 6.15 12.89
CA GLU A 58 7.12 6.27 14.30
C GLU A 58 7.55 7.62 14.95
N GLN A 59 8.70 8.16 14.57
CA GLN A 59 9.19 9.42 15.11
C GLN A 59 8.39 10.64 14.64
N PHE A 60 7.57 10.51 13.59
CA PHE A 60 6.74 11.59 13.06
C PHE A 60 5.27 11.46 13.42
N VAL A 61 4.87 10.40 14.15
CA VAL A 61 3.48 10.23 14.62
C VAL A 61 3.07 11.44 15.46
N GLY A 62 1.84 11.92 15.23
CA GLY A 62 1.33 13.15 15.84
C GLY A 62 1.51 14.35 14.92
N GLU A 63 1.95 15.49 15.45
CA GLU A 63 2.07 16.75 14.70
C GLU A 63 3.04 16.67 13.51
N GLY A 64 4.00 15.76 13.53
CA GLY A 64 4.96 15.55 12.45
C GLY A 64 4.37 14.86 11.22
N ALA A 65 3.30 14.08 11.39
CA ALA A 65 2.75 13.23 10.34
C ALA A 65 2.31 14.02 9.10
N LEU A 66 1.61 15.12 9.30
CA LEU A 66 1.15 15.97 8.21
C LEU A 66 2.33 16.54 7.41
N ARG A 67 3.35 17.06 8.10
CA ARG A 67 4.55 17.60 7.43
C ARG A 67 5.22 16.51 6.60
N ARG A 68 5.44 15.34 7.19
CA ARG A 68 6.11 14.22 6.53
C ARG A 68 5.36 13.76 5.27
N SER A 69 4.03 13.74 5.35
CA SER A 69 3.19 13.42 4.20
C SER A 69 3.29 14.46 3.08
N LEU A 70 3.35 15.74 3.42
CA LEU A 70 3.55 16.81 2.43
C LEU A 70 4.92 16.70 1.75
N GLU A 71 5.98 16.37 2.48
CA GLU A 71 7.31 16.12 1.93
C GLU A 71 7.30 14.94 0.94
N MET A 72 6.58 13.84 1.24
CA MET A 72 6.45 12.70 0.32
C MET A 72 5.59 13.02 -0.91
N ILE A 73 4.53 13.82 -0.77
CA ILE A 73 3.75 14.32 -1.91
C ILE A 73 4.63 15.14 -2.84
N ASP A 74 5.49 15.98 -2.28
CA ASP A 74 6.45 16.78 -3.07
C ASP A 74 7.42 15.87 -3.83
N VAL A 75 7.95 14.82 -3.17
CA VAL A 75 8.76 13.79 -3.84
C VAL A 75 8.02 13.15 -5.01
N ALA A 76 6.75 12.76 -4.84
CA ALA A 76 5.97 12.14 -5.92
C ALA A 76 5.80 13.10 -7.12
N ARG A 77 5.57 14.40 -6.86
CA ARG A 77 5.44 15.43 -7.89
C ARG A 77 6.77 15.67 -8.63
N ASP A 78 7.86 15.70 -7.89
CA ASP A 78 9.20 15.83 -8.48
C ASP A 78 9.54 14.62 -9.36
N ILE A 79 9.25 13.39 -8.91
CA ILE A 79 9.42 12.18 -9.72
C ILE A 79 8.67 12.32 -11.05
N ALA A 80 7.39 12.69 -10.99
CA ALA A 80 6.58 12.84 -12.20
C ALA A 80 7.08 13.97 -13.13
N SER A 81 7.64 15.04 -12.56
CA SER A 81 8.22 16.15 -13.32
C SER A 81 9.56 15.76 -13.97
N MET A 82 10.48 15.20 -13.20
CA MET A 82 11.82 14.82 -13.66
C MET A 82 11.76 13.68 -14.68
N HIS A 83 10.85 12.73 -14.50
CA HIS A 83 10.70 11.55 -15.35
C HIS A 83 9.42 11.57 -16.18
N SER A 84 8.98 12.73 -16.63
CA SER A 84 7.70 12.91 -17.34
C SER A 84 7.56 12.11 -18.64
N ALA A 85 8.68 11.66 -19.23
CA ALA A 85 8.68 10.74 -20.36
C ALA A 85 8.46 9.27 -19.97
N GLU A 86 8.66 8.91 -18.69
CA GLU A 86 8.66 7.54 -18.19
C GLU A 86 7.46 7.23 -17.26
N VAL A 87 6.97 8.25 -16.55
CA VAL A 87 5.90 8.08 -15.57
C VAL A 87 4.84 9.18 -15.68
N GLY A 88 3.66 8.97 -15.08
CA GLY A 88 2.62 9.99 -14.96
C GLY A 88 1.80 9.76 -13.69
N LEU A 89 1.46 10.86 -12.97
CA LEU A 89 0.57 10.79 -11.82
C LEU A 89 -0.87 10.54 -12.28
N VAL A 90 -1.58 9.73 -11.50
CA VAL A 90 -3.00 9.45 -11.66
C VAL A 90 -3.76 10.35 -10.69
N GLU A 91 -4.46 11.35 -11.24
CA GLU A 91 -5.34 12.24 -10.47
C GLU A 91 -6.82 12.00 -10.78
N ASP A 92 -7.14 11.41 -11.95
CA ASP A 92 -8.47 10.98 -12.35
C ASP A 92 -8.45 9.56 -12.93
N ALA A 93 -9.61 8.88 -12.95
CA ALA A 93 -9.69 7.50 -13.43
C ALA A 93 -9.24 7.36 -14.90
N GLY A 94 -9.49 8.37 -15.73
CA GLY A 94 -9.04 8.38 -17.13
C GLY A 94 -7.54 8.53 -17.32
N ASP A 95 -6.81 8.96 -16.30
CA ASP A 95 -5.36 9.11 -16.37
C ASP A 95 -4.65 7.76 -16.45
N ILE A 96 -5.21 6.72 -15.82
CA ILE A 96 -4.61 5.37 -15.81
C ILE A 96 -4.40 4.90 -17.25
N ASP A 97 -5.48 4.82 -18.03
CA ASP A 97 -5.41 4.35 -19.41
C ASP A 97 -4.53 5.30 -20.27
N SER A 98 -4.69 6.60 -20.12
CA SER A 98 -3.95 7.58 -20.93
C SER A 98 -2.44 7.55 -20.67
N VAL A 99 -2.03 7.32 -19.42
CA VAL A 99 -0.60 7.17 -19.07
C VAL A 99 -0.06 5.85 -19.60
N ILE A 100 -0.77 4.73 -19.35
CA ILE A 100 -0.34 3.40 -19.78
C ILE A 100 -0.28 3.30 -21.30
N ASP A 101 -1.29 3.79 -22.03
CA ASP A 101 -1.33 3.79 -23.50
C ASP A 101 -0.21 4.62 -24.12
N SER A 102 0.29 5.62 -23.39
CA SER A 102 1.48 6.39 -23.81
C SER A 102 2.81 5.66 -23.57
N GLY A 103 2.80 4.45 -23.02
CA GLY A 103 3.99 3.66 -22.68
C GLY A 103 4.67 4.07 -21.38
N ARG A 104 4.00 4.87 -20.53
CA ARG A 104 4.51 5.33 -19.23
C ARG A 104 3.94 4.49 -18.10
N ILE A 105 4.60 4.55 -16.94
CA ILE A 105 4.10 3.92 -15.69
C ILE A 105 3.13 4.89 -15.02
N ALA A 106 1.91 4.44 -14.74
CA ALA A 106 0.92 5.20 -14.01
C ALA A 106 1.22 5.13 -12.49
N LEU A 107 1.38 6.28 -11.84
CA LEU A 107 1.71 6.40 -10.42
C LEU A 107 0.51 6.95 -9.65
N LEU A 108 0.02 6.22 -8.65
CA LEU A 108 -1.10 6.62 -7.80
C LEU A 108 -0.62 6.85 -6.37
N VAL A 109 -0.80 8.06 -5.85
CA VAL A 109 -0.40 8.41 -4.47
C VAL A 109 -1.47 7.96 -3.48
N ALA A 110 -1.03 7.28 -2.41
CA ALA A 110 -1.89 6.76 -1.35
C ALA A 110 -1.40 7.19 0.05
N LEU A 111 -2.28 7.24 1.05
CA LEU A 111 -1.89 7.30 2.46
C LEU A 111 -1.89 5.89 3.05
N GLU A 112 -0.82 5.50 3.69
CA GLU A 112 -0.74 4.31 4.53
C GLU A 112 -0.83 4.70 6.00
N GLY A 113 -2.04 4.69 6.51
CA GLY A 113 -2.40 5.23 7.80
C GLY A 113 -2.94 6.67 7.73
N ALA A 114 -3.92 6.96 8.57
CA ALA A 114 -4.58 8.27 8.62
C ALA A 114 -3.98 9.21 9.69
N GLU A 115 -2.74 9.00 10.08
CA GLU A 115 -2.03 9.87 11.01
C GLU A 115 -2.02 11.34 10.56
N PRO A 116 -1.77 11.67 9.27
CA PRO A 116 -1.79 13.07 8.82
C PRO A 116 -3.18 13.70 8.82
N ILE A 117 -4.23 12.90 8.89
CA ILE A 117 -5.63 13.37 8.94
C ILE A 117 -6.02 13.81 10.38
N GLY A 118 -5.44 13.13 11.38
CA GLY A 118 -5.70 13.43 12.80
C GLY A 118 -7.18 13.25 13.15
N SER A 119 -7.79 14.29 13.72
CA SER A 119 -9.20 14.28 14.16
C SER A 119 -10.18 14.97 13.19
N SER A 120 -9.72 15.32 11.98
CA SER A 120 -10.51 16.13 11.05
C SER A 120 -10.72 15.42 9.71
N PRO A 121 -11.85 14.72 9.48
CA PRO A 121 -12.12 14.06 8.20
C PRO A 121 -12.03 14.97 6.97
N SER A 122 -12.28 16.29 7.14
CA SER A 122 -12.11 17.27 6.05
C SER A 122 -10.67 17.36 5.51
N MET A 123 -9.68 16.86 6.25
CA MET A 123 -8.30 16.79 5.78
C MET A 123 -8.14 15.79 4.61
N PHE A 124 -9.02 14.80 4.47
CA PHE A 124 -9.04 13.96 3.27
C PHE A 124 -9.28 14.78 2.00
N GLU A 125 -10.14 15.82 2.04
CA GLU A 125 -10.33 16.71 0.89
C GLU A 125 -9.04 17.50 0.57
N THR A 126 -8.28 17.91 1.59
CA THR A 126 -6.99 18.57 1.38
C THR A 126 -6.00 17.61 0.71
N MET A 127 -5.89 16.38 1.20
CA MET A 127 -5.03 15.35 0.59
C MET A 127 -5.48 15.02 -0.84
N TRP A 128 -6.79 14.92 -1.08
CA TRP A 128 -7.33 14.74 -2.43
C TRP A 128 -6.91 15.84 -3.38
N ARG A 129 -7.00 17.10 -2.95
CA ARG A 129 -6.56 18.26 -3.77
C ARG A 129 -5.04 18.24 -4.01
N LEU A 130 -4.28 17.60 -3.16
CA LEU A 130 -2.84 17.40 -3.31
C LEU A 130 -2.47 16.17 -4.14
N GLY A 131 -3.44 15.42 -4.66
CA GLY A 131 -3.20 14.30 -5.57
C GLY A 131 -3.31 12.91 -4.92
N VAL A 132 -3.61 12.80 -3.63
CA VAL A 132 -3.87 11.50 -2.98
C VAL A 132 -5.19 10.93 -3.46
N ARG A 133 -5.21 9.65 -3.87
CA ARG A 133 -6.40 8.99 -4.43
C ARG A 133 -6.85 7.75 -3.67
N MET A 134 -6.03 7.28 -2.74
CA MET A 134 -6.30 6.13 -1.90
C MET A 134 -5.83 6.42 -0.47
N ALA A 135 -6.46 5.83 0.54
CA ALA A 135 -5.97 5.89 1.91
C ALA A 135 -6.43 4.69 2.73
N SER A 136 -5.59 4.23 3.66
CA SER A 136 -6.00 3.38 4.78
C SER A 136 -6.27 4.23 6.03
N LEU A 137 -7.08 3.70 6.95
CA LEU A 137 -7.40 4.40 8.21
C LEU A 137 -6.33 4.20 9.29
N THR A 138 -5.55 3.15 9.15
CA THR A 138 -4.50 2.76 10.11
C THR A 138 -3.32 2.16 9.37
N TRP A 139 -2.14 2.28 9.96
CA TRP A 139 -1.11 1.26 9.87
C TRP A 139 -1.35 0.22 10.98
N ASN A 140 -0.33 -0.45 11.53
CA ASN A 140 -0.51 -1.46 12.58
C ASN A 140 -1.05 -0.89 13.91
N ARG A 141 -0.81 0.38 14.20
CA ARG A 141 -1.22 1.06 15.43
C ARG A 141 -2.66 1.57 15.36
N ARG A 142 -3.21 1.89 16.52
CA ARG A 142 -4.48 2.60 16.64
C ARG A 142 -4.33 4.04 16.13
N THR A 143 -5.31 4.49 15.35
CA THR A 143 -5.54 5.90 15.06
C THR A 143 -6.82 6.39 15.77
N MET A 144 -7.18 7.65 15.56
CA MET A 144 -8.47 8.15 16.05
C MET A 144 -9.68 7.55 15.31
N MET A 145 -9.45 6.86 14.19
CA MET A 145 -10.50 6.34 13.29
C MET A 145 -10.76 4.86 13.48
N ALA A 146 -9.71 4.07 13.76
CA ALA A 146 -9.83 2.61 13.85
C ALA A 146 -8.65 1.99 14.62
N ASP A 147 -8.80 0.71 14.94
CA ASP A 147 -7.72 -0.14 15.42
C ASP A 147 -6.99 -0.81 14.25
N GLY A 148 -5.68 -0.68 14.21
CA GLY A 148 -4.82 -1.48 13.37
C GLY A 148 -4.60 -2.90 13.92
N VAL A 149 -3.92 -3.75 13.16
CA VAL A 149 -3.67 -5.16 13.54
C VAL A 149 -2.84 -5.30 14.83
N GLY A 150 -2.01 -4.32 15.18
CA GLY A 150 -1.27 -4.29 16.44
C GLY A 150 -2.16 -4.16 17.68
N GLU A 151 -3.42 -3.75 17.49
CA GLU A 151 -4.43 -3.59 18.55
C GLU A 151 -5.53 -4.67 18.49
N SER A 152 -5.32 -5.75 17.74
CA SER A 152 -6.35 -6.79 17.50
C SER A 152 -6.94 -7.38 18.75
N ASP A 153 -6.17 -7.51 19.82
CA ASP A 153 -6.60 -8.08 21.10
C ASP A 153 -7.63 -7.21 21.85
N THR A 154 -7.74 -5.92 21.48
CA THR A 154 -8.73 -5.02 22.08
C THR A 154 -10.14 -5.27 21.56
N GLY A 155 -10.27 -5.94 20.42
CA GLY A 155 -11.56 -6.16 19.74
C GLY A 155 -12.20 -4.88 19.20
N GLY A 156 -11.49 -3.75 19.21
CA GLY A 156 -11.96 -2.49 18.66
C GLY A 156 -12.00 -2.52 17.13
N GLY A 157 -12.95 -1.80 16.56
CA GLY A 157 -13.13 -1.63 15.13
C GLY A 157 -13.07 -0.15 14.74
N LEU A 158 -14.03 0.29 13.90
CA LEU A 158 -14.17 1.70 13.57
C LEU A 158 -14.70 2.51 14.76
N THR A 159 -14.17 3.70 14.95
CA THR A 159 -14.79 4.74 15.78
C THR A 159 -15.88 5.48 14.99
N SER A 160 -16.68 6.34 15.66
CA SER A 160 -17.59 7.25 14.94
C SER A 160 -16.84 8.14 13.95
N LEU A 161 -15.63 8.61 14.33
CA LEU A 161 -14.78 9.39 13.44
C LEU A 161 -14.35 8.57 12.22
N GLY A 162 -14.06 7.28 12.38
CA GLY A 162 -13.74 6.38 11.28
C GLY A 162 -14.89 6.23 10.29
N ILE A 163 -16.13 6.11 10.79
CA ILE A 163 -17.33 6.06 9.94
C ILE A 163 -17.50 7.37 9.15
N ASP A 164 -17.34 8.52 9.79
CA ASP A 164 -17.40 9.83 9.14
C ASP A 164 -16.29 9.98 8.10
N SER A 165 -15.10 9.46 8.38
CA SER A 165 -13.95 9.46 7.47
C SER A 165 -14.21 8.63 6.21
N ILE A 166 -14.79 7.43 6.35
CA ILE A 166 -15.18 6.60 5.19
C ILE A 166 -16.21 7.35 4.33
N ALA A 167 -17.22 7.99 4.96
CA ALA A 167 -18.23 8.75 4.23
C ALA A 167 -17.59 9.93 3.45
N GLU A 168 -16.59 10.58 4.02
CA GLU A 168 -15.84 11.66 3.33
C GLU A 168 -14.98 11.12 2.18
N MET A 169 -14.26 10.02 2.38
CA MET A 169 -13.50 9.36 1.32
C MET A 169 -14.41 8.96 0.15
N GLU A 170 -15.57 8.36 0.44
CA GLU A 170 -16.57 7.99 -0.57
C GLU A 170 -17.14 9.20 -1.33
N ARG A 171 -17.39 10.32 -0.63
CA ARG A 171 -17.82 11.58 -1.23
C ARG A 171 -16.80 12.11 -2.23
N LEU A 172 -15.53 12.00 -1.90
CA LEU A 172 -14.41 12.42 -2.76
C LEU A 172 -14.14 11.45 -3.90
N GLY A 173 -14.58 10.19 -3.80
CA GLY A 173 -14.17 9.12 -4.72
C GLY A 173 -12.78 8.58 -4.39
N MET A 174 -12.28 8.81 -3.17
CA MET A 174 -11.03 8.25 -2.67
C MET A 174 -11.22 6.77 -2.36
N ILE A 175 -10.26 5.92 -2.78
CA ILE A 175 -10.28 4.47 -2.55
C ILE A 175 -9.93 4.19 -1.09
N LEU A 176 -10.73 3.37 -0.42
CA LEU A 176 -10.44 2.89 0.93
C LEU A 176 -9.60 1.62 0.84
N ASP A 177 -8.40 1.64 1.44
CA ASP A 177 -7.56 0.46 1.66
C ASP A 177 -7.80 -0.09 3.06
N VAL A 178 -8.09 -1.39 3.17
CA VAL A 178 -8.31 -2.09 4.44
C VAL A 178 -7.09 -2.85 4.94
N SER A 179 -5.97 -2.78 4.22
CA SER A 179 -4.69 -3.30 4.71
C SER A 179 -4.37 -2.67 6.06
N HIS A 180 -3.77 -3.44 6.97
CA HIS A 180 -3.47 -3.06 8.35
C HIS A 180 -4.67 -2.89 9.30
N LEU A 181 -5.91 -2.88 8.85
CA LEU A 181 -7.05 -2.85 9.78
C LEU A 181 -7.12 -4.13 10.63
N SER A 182 -7.52 -3.98 11.88
CA SER A 182 -7.89 -5.13 12.70
C SER A 182 -9.05 -5.90 12.05
N ALA A 183 -9.22 -7.18 12.38
CA ALA A 183 -10.34 -7.97 11.86
C ALA A 183 -11.70 -7.34 12.20
N ALA A 184 -11.83 -6.75 13.41
CA ALA A 184 -13.03 -6.02 13.82
C ALA A 184 -13.20 -4.72 13.02
N GLY A 185 -12.09 -4.07 12.64
CA GLY A 185 -12.06 -2.90 11.76
C GLY A 185 -12.61 -3.22 10.39
N LEU A 186 -12.09 -4.26 9.74
CA LEU A 186 -12.55 -4.70 8.43
C LEU A 186 -14.03 -5.11 8.46
N ALA A 187 -14.46 -5.89 9.45
CA ALA A 187 -15.87 -6.24 9.61
C ALA A 187 -16.78 -5.01 9.86
N SER A 188 -16.22 -3.93 10.43
CA SER A 188 -16.96 -2.67 10.57
C SER A 188 -17.03 -1.90 9.27
N VAL A 189 -15.95 -1.89 8.46
CA VAL A 189 -15.93 -1.32 7.10
C VAL A 189 -16.99 -1.99 6.24
N ASP A 190 -17.04 -3.32 6.20
CA ASP A 190 -18.00 -4.07 5.39
C ASP A 190 -19.47 -3.70 5.69
N ARG A 191 -19.77 -3.38 6.95
CA ARG A 191 -21.12 -2.95 7.34
C ARG A 191 -21.48 -1.53 6.93
N VAL A 192 -20.50 -0.62 6.76
CA VAL A 192 -20.76 0.81 6.58
C VAL A 192 -20.37 1.33 5.20
N ALA A 193 -19.41 0.71 4.53
CA ALA A 193 -18.93 1.11 3.22
C ALA A 193 -20.05 0.92 2.16
N LYS A 194 -20.19 1.91 1.29
CA LYS A 194 -21.15 1.91 0.18
C LYS A 194 -20.47 1.79 -1.18
N ARG A 195 -19.14 1.89 -1.19
CA ARG A 195 -18.29 1.73 -2.37
C ARG A 195 -17.34 0.56 -2.16
N PRO A 196 -16.78 -0.02 -3.23
CA PRO A 196 -15.72 -1.00 -3.13
C PRO A 196 -14.56 -0.50 -2.27
N TYR A 197 -13.97 -1.40 -1.50
CA TYR A 197 -12.72 -1.19 -0.76
C TYR A 197 -11.72 -2.28 -1.15
N VAL A 198 -10.44 -2.02 -0.96
CA VAL A 198 -9.34 -2.88 -1.44
C VAL A 198 -8.43 -3.29 -0.28
N ALA A 199 -7.69 -4.39 -0.45
CA ALA A 199 -6.56 -4.72 0.39
C ALA A 199 -5.30 -4.68 -0.49
N THR A 200 -4.56 -3.58 -0.43
CA THR A 200 -3.45 -3.34 -1.37
C THR A 200 -2.27 -4.28 -1.17
N HIS A 201 -2.03 -4.77 0.08
CA HIS A 201 -0.88 -5.60 0.41
C HIS A 201 -1.18 -6.52 1.62
N SER A 202 -1.85 -7.63 1.37
CA SER A 202 -2.21 -8.62 2.40
C SER A 202 -2.15 -10.03 1.81
N SER A 203 -1.57 -10.98 2.56
CA SER A 203 -1.47 -12.39 2.15
C SER A 203 -2.59 -13.23 2.79
N CYS A 204 -2.53 -14.56 2.69
CA CYS A 204 -3.60 -15.48 3.11
C CYS A 204 -3.28 -16.07 4.48
N ARG A 205 -4.15 -15.88 5.46
CA ARG A 205 -3.95 -16.37 6.83
C ARG A 205 -3.99 -17.90 6.93
N LEU A 206 -4.75 -18.54 6.07
CA LEU A 206 -4.79 -20.01 6.01
C LEU A 206 -3.41 -20.62 5.74
N LEU A 207 -2.60 -19.96 4.91
CA LEU A 207 -1.28 -20.44 4.51
C LEU A 207 -0.17 -20.00 5.46
N CYS A 208 -0.31 -18.81 6.06
CA CYS A 208 0.60 -18.30 7.09
C CYS A 208 -0.22 -17.55 8.15
N ASP A 209 -0.32 -18.11 9.35
CA ASP A 209 -1.11 -17.55 10.45
C ASP A 209 -0.42 -16.32 11.04
N HIS A 210 -0.56 -15.21 10.35
CA HIS A 210 -0.04 -13.90 10.77
C HIS A 210 -1.18 -12.88 10.86
N PRO A 211 -1.21 -11.98 11.86
CA PRO A 211 -2.28 -10.98 12.03
C PRO A 211 -2.49 -10.06 10.82
N ARG A 212 -1.44 -9.80 10.04
CA ARG A 212 -1.47 -8.98 8.82
C ARG A 212 -2.15 -9.67 7.64
N ASN A 213 -2.26 -11.01 7.69
CA ASN A 213 -2.88 -11.79 6.63
C ASN A 213 -4.40 -11.84 6.78
N LEU A 214 -5.09 -11.82 5.65
CA LEU A 214 -6.54 -11.91 5.60
C LEU A 214 -7.01 -13.37 5.76
N SER A 215 -8.09 -13.57 6.50
CA SER A 215 -8.81 -14.85 6.48
C SER A 215 -9.55 -15.04 5.15
N ASP A 216 -9.94 -16.26 4.83
CA ASP A 216 -10.71 -16.59 3.62
C ASP A 216 -12.02 -15.79 3.52
N ASP A 217 -12.70 -15.58 4.67
CA ASP A 217 -13.88 -14.75 4.74
C ASP A 217 -13.56 -13.29 4.41
N GLN A 218 -12.44 -12.75 4.90
CA GLN A 218 -12.02 -11.37 4.63
C GLN A 218 -11.62 -11.16 3.17
N ILE A 219 -10.94 -12.13 2.55
CA ILE A 219 -10.61 -12.13 1.12
C ILE A 219 -11.91 -12.10 0.30
N SER A 220 -12.83 -13.03 0.62
CA SER A 220 -14.13 -13.13 -0.06
C SER A 220 -14.97 -11.86 0.10
N MET A 221 -14.99 -11.28 1.30
CA MET A 221 -15.69 -10.05 1.65
C MET A 221 -15.14 -8.87 0.82
N THR A 222 -13.82 -8.70 0.76
CA THR A 222 -13.17 -7.65 -0.03
C THR A 222 -13.50 -7.80 -1.52
N ALA A 223 -13.42 -9.02 -2.05
CA ALA A 223 -13.78 -9.29 -3.44
C ALA A 223 -15.26 -9.05 -3.73
N GLN A 224 -16.17 -9.40 -2.82
CA GLN A 224 -17.62 -9.17 -2.96
C GLN A 224 -17.99 -7.68 -2.90
N SER A 225 -17.22 -6.86 -2.20
CA SER A 225 -17.40 -5.40 -2.22
C SER A 225 -17.16 -4.80 -3.63
N GLY A 226 -16.49 -5.54 -4.51
CA GLY A 226 -16.03 -5.10 -5.83
C GLY A 226 -14.57 -4.65 -5.84
N GLY A 227 -13.85 -4.82 -4.72
CA GLY A 227 -12.42 -4.51 -4.60
C GLY A 227 -11.50 -5.64 -5.07
N PHE A 228 -10.22 -5.45 -4.82
CA PHE A 228 -9.15 -6.40 -5.15
C PHE A 228 -8.23 -6.66 -3.95
N ILE A 229 -7.41 -7.69 -4.06
CA ILE A 229 -6.41 -8.09 -3.08
C ILE A 229 -5.02 -8.08 -3.74
N GLY A 230 -4.11 -7.26 -3.24
CA GLY A 230 -2.69 -7.31 -3.55
C GLY A 230 -1.99 -8.25 -2.58
N ILE A 231 -1.23 -9.21 -3.11
CA ILE A 231 -0.49 -10.16 -2.29
C ILE A 231 0.83 -9.54 -1.85
N ASN A 232 1.01 -9.45 -0.54
CA ASN A 232 2.21 -8.91 0.08
C ASN A 232 3.38 -9.90 -0.07
N SER A 233 4.58 -9.42 -0.36
CA SER A 233 5.78 -10.26 -0.56
C SER A 233 6.71 -10.32 0.67
N PHE A 234 6.37 -9.64 1.77
CA PHE A 234 7.19 -9.67 2.98
C PHE A 234 7.28 -11.09 3.55
N GLY A 235 8.49 -11.63 3.64
CA GLY A 235 8.75 -13.04 3.95
C GLY A 235 7.96 -13.58 5.15
N PRO A 236 7.95 -12.92 6.32
CA PRO A 236 7.19 -13.36 7.50
C PRO A 236 5.68 -13.50 7.30
N PHE A 237 5.10 -12.85 6.27
CA PHE A 237 3.67 -12.98 5.94
C PHE A 237 3.41 -14.13 4.95
N ILE A 238 4.46 -14.62 4.29
CA ILE A 238 4.40 -15.72 3.33
C ILE A 238 4.65 -17.06 4.02
N ASP A 239 5.72 -17.15 4.79
CA ASP A 239 6.05 -18.33 5.59
C ASP A 239 7.01 -17.93 6.72
N THR A 240 6.71 -18.33 7.94
CA THR A 240 7.52 -17.97 9.12
C THR A 240 8.85 -18.72 9.21
N VAL A 241 9.05 -19.77 8.37
CA VAL A 241 10.23 -20.64 8.43
C VAL A 241 11.05 -20.55 7.14
N ALA A 242 10.38 -20.63 5.99
CA ALA A 242 11.04 -20.70 4.67
C ALA A 242 10.23 -19.94 3.61
N PRO A 243 10.24 -18.60 3.63
CA PRO A 243 9.58 -17.81 2.61
C PRO A 243 10.30 -17.99 1.27
N THR A 244 9.60 -18.57 0.29
CA THR A 244 10.10 -18.80 -1.06
C THR A 244 9.12 -18.24 -2.09
N ILE A 245 9.56 -18.11 -3.33
CA ILE A 245 8.70 -17.66 -4.43
C ILE A 245 7.54 -18.64 -4.66
N GLU A 246 7.76 -19.95 -4.46
CA GLU A 246 6.72 -20.96 -4.58
C GLU A 246 5.64 -20.75 -3.52
N ARG A 247 6.05 -20.46 -2.27
CA ARG A 247 5.11 -20.12 -1.19
C ARG A 247 4.34 -18.83 -1.49
N TYR A 248 4.99 -17.82 -2.07
CA TYR A 248 4.30 -16.63 -2.54
C TYR A 248 3.25 -16.96 -3.60
N VAL A 249 3.59 -17.82 -4.57
CA VAL A 249 2.65 -18.28 -5.60
C VAL A 249 1.47 -19.02 -4.97
N ASP A 250 1.68 -19.86 -3.94
CA ASP A 250 0.60 -20.52 -3.20
C ASP A 250 -0.42 -19.50 -2.66
N HIS A 251 0.05 -18.36 -2.12
CA HIS A 251 -0.83 -17.29 -1.64
C HIS A 251 -1.62 -16.62 -2.78
N VAL A 252 -0.96 -16.38 -3.93
CA VAL A 252 -1.63 -15.83 -5.13
C VAL A 252 -2.73 -16.80 -5.60
N GLU A 253 -2.42 -18.07 -5.76
CA GLU A 253 -3.37 -19.09 -6.22
C GLU A 253 -4.55 -19.23 -5.26
N HIS A 254 -4.30 -19.30 -3.94
CA HIS A 254 -5.35 -19.38 -2.93
C HIS A 254 -6.28 -18.14 -2.96
N ALA A 255 -5.70 -16.95 -3.05
CA ALA A 255 -6.51 -15.73 -3.17
C ALA A 255 -7.34 -15.71 -4.47
N MET A 256 -6.77 -16.19 -5.59
CA MET A 256 -7.49 -16.30 -6.86
C MET A 256 -8.63 -17.32 -6.81
N GLU A 257 -8.49 -18.41 -6.07
CA GLU A 257 -9.56 -19.40 -5.86
C GLU A 257 -10.76 -18.78 -5.13
N LEU A 258 -10.52 -17.86 -4.17
CA LEU A 258 -11.55 -17.23 -3.37
C LEU A 258 -12.18 -15.98 -4.02
N ALA A 259 -11.35 -15.15 -4.65
CA ALA A 259 -11.74 -13.83 -5.15
C ALA A 259 -12.03 -13.80 -6.65
N GLY A 260 -11.46 -14.74 -7.43
CA GLY A 260 -11.37 -14.67 -8.88
C GLY A 260 -10.05 -14.02 -9.34
N SER A 261 -9.48 -14.51 -10.44
CA SER A 261 -8.17 -14.07 -10.93
C SER A 261 -8.10 -12.59 -11.27
N GLU A 262 -9.21 -12.00 -11.69
CA GLU A 262 -9.33 -10.58 -12.05
C GLU A 262 -9.31 -9.63 -10.83
N LYS A 263 -9.32 -10.19 -9.61
CA LYS A 263 -9.35 -9.42 -8.35
C LYS A 263 -8.10 -9.64 -7.49
N VAL A 264 -7.08 -10.26 -8.06
CA VAL A 264 -5.80 -10.48 -7.35
C VAL A 264 -4.69 -9.83 -8.15
N CYS A 265 -3.86 -9.06 -7.46
CA CYS A 265 -2.69 -8.40 -8.02
C CYS A 265 -1.48 -8.54 -7.09
N ILE A 266 -0.38 -7.93 -7.45
CA ILE A 266 0.80 -7.79 -6.59
C ILE A 266 0.59 -6.58 -5.68
N GLY A 267 0.98 -6.69 -4.42
CA GLY A 267 1.18 -5.58 -3.50
C GLY A 267 2.52 -5.81 -2.82
N ALA A 268 3.59 -5.54 -3.55
CA ALA A 268 4.92 -6.08 -3.26
C ALA A 268 5.44 -5.74 -1.87
N ASP A 269 5.25 -4.48 -1.45
CA ASP A 269 5.67 -4.00 -0.12
C ASP A 269 7.17 -4.27 0.13
N PHE A 270 8.03 -3.90 -0.85
CA PHE A 270 9.47 -4.08 -0.75
C PHE A 270 10.05 -3.11 0.25
N ILE A 271 10.47 -3.64 1.40
CA ILE A 271 11.08 -2.88 2.50
C ILE A 271 12.61 -3.04 2.57
N GLU A 272 13.20 -3.84 1.69
CA GLU A 272 14.65 -4.12 1.72
C GLU A 272 15.48 -2.83 1.61
N ASP A 273 15.06 -1.91 0.75
CA ASP A 273 15.72 -0.62 0.60
C ASP A 273 15.49 0.28 1.81
N LEU A 274 14.34 0.17 2.47
CA LEU A 274 14.09 0.87 3.73
C LEU A 274 15.07 0.41 4.82
N VAL A 275 15.28 -0.88 4.95
CA VAL A 275 16.27 -1.44 5.92
C VAL A 275 17.68 -0.95 5.61
N ARG A 276 18.03 -0.75 4.34
CA ARG A 276 19.36 -0.24 3.92
C ARG A 276 19.52 1.26 4.13
N PHE A 277 18.47 2.04 3.95
CA PHE A 277 18.53 3.50 3.89
C PHE A 277 17.95 4.20 5.12
N VAL A 278 17.07 3.53 5.84
CA VAL A 278 16.51 4.03 7.09
C VAL A 278 17.53 3.84 8.21
N ASP A 279 17.59 4.83 9.12
CA ASP A 279 18.41 4.79 10.33
C ASP A 279 18.26 3.43 11.05
N PRO A 280 19.34 2.82 11.55
CA PRO A 280 19.30 1.55 12.31
C PRO A 280 18.29 1.53 13.48
N ILE A 281 17.86 2.69 13.96
CA ILE A 281 16.81 2.80 14.98
C ILE A 281 15.46 2.46 14.38
N LEU A 282 15.13 2.94 13.17
CA LEU A 282 13.90 2.61 12.46
C LEU A 282 13.86 1.15 12.00
N GLY A 283 14.98 0.63 11.52
CA GLY A 283 15.08 -0.80 11.19
C GLY A 283 14.80 -1.71 12.40
N LYS A 284 15.06 -1.24 13.63
CA LYS A 284 14.70 -1.99 14.85
C LYS A 284 13.24 -1.85 15.26
N VAL A 285 12.55 -0.82 14.80
CA VAL A 285 11.13 -0.57 15.09
C VAL A 285 10.22 -1.20 14.04
N LEU A 286 10.64 -1.14 12.77
CA LEU A 286 9.88 -1.68 11.65
C LEU A 286 10.05 -3.19 11.48
N VAL A 287 11.24 -3.71 11.80
CA VAL A 287 11.58 -5.13 11.63
C VAL A 287 12.25 -5.60 12.90
N ARG A 288 11.62 -6.49 13.64
CA ARG A 288 12.27 -7.08 14.80
C ARG A 288 13.48 -7.89 14.32
N PRO A 289 14.60 -7.92 15.09
CA PRO A 289 15.77 -8.73 14.72
C PRO A 289 15.46 -10.20 14.45
N GLU A 290 14.42 -10.73 15.12
CA GLU A 290 13.90 -12.07 14.92
C GLU A 290 13.22 -12.28 13.56
N ASP A 291 12.70 -11.22 12.94
CA ASP A 291 12.03 -11.25 11.64
C ASP A 291 13.02 -11.14 10.45
N LEU A 292 14.29 -10.81 10.76
CA LEU A 292 15.40 -10.72 9.79
C LEU A 292 16.36 -11.94 9.82
N ALA A 293 16.11 -12.90 10.68
CA ALA A 293 16.94 -14.09 10.77
C ALA A 293 16.71 -14.99 9.53
N PRO A 294 17.81 -15.50 8.90
CA PRO A 294 17.72 -16.38 7.76
C PRO A 294 17.10 -17.73 8.10
#